data_7e1055b517f36d7547ff621acba9684e
#
_entry.id   7e1055b517f36d7547ff621acba9684e
#
_cell.length_a   1.000
_cell.length_b   1.000
_cell.length_c   1.000
_cell.angle_alpha   90.00
_cell.angle_beta   90.00
_cell.angle_gamma   90.00
#
_symmetry.space_group_name_H-M   'P 1'
#
loop_
_entity.id
_entity.type
_entity.pdbx_description
1 polymer ?
#
loop_
_entity_poly.entity_id
_entity_poly.type
_entity_poly.pdbx_seq_one_letter_code
_entity_poly.pdbx_strand_id
1 'polypeptide(L)'
;TCALPIFIHPDVLKTCQLSMGMTVLEEGSVWNTMPAHTHERRMEIYMYFEVPGDNVVFHMMGEPTETRHIIMKNEEAVISPSWSIHSGAGTSNYTFIWAMGGENMEFDDMDTMMPNQMK
;
A
#
# COMPACT_ATOMS: atom_id res chain seq x y z
N THR A 1 16.37 -4.47 1.86
CA THR A 1 16.24 -3.00 1.70
C THR A 1 15.30 -2.75 0.52
N CYS A 2 14.49 -1.71 0.58
CA CYS A 2 13.58 -1.31 -0.49
C CYS A 2 13.93 0.12 -0.92
N ALA A 3 13.88 0.43 -2.20
CA ALA A 3 13.90 1.80 -2.66
C ALA A 3 12.50 2.41 -2.51
N LEU A 4 12.41 3.60 -1.91
CA LEU A 4 11.16 4.30 -1.59
C LEU A 4 11.18 5.73 -2.18
N PRO A 5 11.22 5.90 -3.50
CA PRO A 5 11.10 7.24 -4.05
C PRO A 5 9.69 7.80 -3.85
N ILE A 6 9.61 8.97 -3.23
CA ILE A 6 8.37 9.73 -3.08
C ILE A 6 8.32 10.78 -4.21
N PHE A 7 7.29 10.75 -5.03
CA PHE A 7 7.16 11.65 -6.18
C PHE A 7 6.32 12.89 -5.86
N ILE A 8 5.26 12.72 -5.08
CA ILE A 8 4.35 13.78 -4.69
C ILE A 8 4.17 13.72 -3.18
N HIS A 9 4.73 14.70 -2.48
CA HIS A 9 4.62 14.87 -1.04
C HIS A 9 4.44 16.37 -0.75
N PRO A 10 3.69 16.78 0.27
CA PRO A 10 3.46 18.21 0.58
C PRO A 10 4.73 19.06 0.70
N ASP A 11 5.84 18.46 1.15
CA ASP A 11 7.13 19.15 1.29
C ASP A 11 7.89 19.30 -0.03
N VAL A 12 7.52 18.53 -1.06
CA VAL A 12 8.19 18.51 -2.35
C VAL A 12 7.34 19.19 -3.42
N LEU A 13 6.07 18.81 -3.51
CA LEU A 13 5.13 19.33 -4.48
C LEU A 13 3.76 19.52 -3.82
N LYS A 14 3.30 20.74 -3.72
CA LYS A 14 1.97 21.07 -3.21
C LYS A 14 0.91 20.72 -4.25
N THR A 15 0.13 19.70 -3.95
CA THR A 15 -1.10 19.35 -4.67
C THR A 15 -2.31 19.71 -3.83
N CYS A 16 -3.51 19.59 -4.38
CA CYS A 16 -4.74 19.80 -3.62
C CYS A 16 -4.91 18.69 -2.55
N GLN A 17 -4.87 17.42 -2.97
CA GLN A 17 -5.19 16.29 -2.10
C GLN A 17 -4.44 14.99 -2.48
N LEU A 18 -3.36 15.08 -3.23
CA LEU A 18 -2.63 13.89 -3.72
C LEU A 18 -1.24 13.78 -3.10
N SER A 19 -0.94 12.60 -2.56
CA SER A 19 0.42 12.16 -2.26
C SER A 19 0.69 10.85 -3.00
N MET A 20 1.88 10.66 -3.55
CA MET A 20 2.20 9.47 -4.35
C MET A 20 3.68 9.13 -4.26
N GLY A 21 3.96 7.85 -4.23
CA GLY A 21 5.31 7.33 -4.31
C GLY A 21 5.34 5.93 -4.90
N MET A 22 6.53 5.38 -4.94
CA MET A 22 6.79 4.03 -5.45
C MET A 22 7.68 3.28 -4.48
N THR A 23 7.44 2.00 -4.33
CA THR A 23 8.28 1.11 -3.54
C THR A 23 8.75 -0.04 -4.43
N VAL A 24 10.06 -0.22 -4.49
CA VAL A 24 10.70 -1.33 -5.20
C VAL A 24 11.20 -2.33 -4.15
N LEU A 25 10.65 -3.53 -4.15
CA LEU A 25 11.10 -4.61 -3.27
C LEU A 25 12.32 -5.30 -3.89
N GLU A 26 13.37 -5.43 -3.10
CA GLU A 26 14.55 -6.21 -3.49
C GLU A 26 14.25 -7.71 -3.49
N GLU A 27 15.07 -8.46 -4.19
CA GLU A 27 14.99 -9.92 -4.22
C GLU A 27 14.98 -10.51 -2.79
N GLY A 28 14.02 -11.40 -2.53
CA GLY A 28 13.78 -11.99 -1.21
C GLY A 28 12.84 -11.18 -0.30
N SER A 29 12.52 -9.94 -0.66
CA SER A 29 11.52 -9.12 0.04
C SER A 29 10.16 -9.30 -0.61
N VAL A 30 9.17 -9.73 0.16
CA VAL A 30 7.84 -10.07 -0.38
C VAL A 30 6.69 -9.32 0.30
N TRP A 31 6.96 -8.58 1.37
CA TRP A 31 5.97 -7.83 2.12
C TRP A 31 6.00 -6.35 1.81
N ASN A 32 4.84 -5.71 1.77
CA ASN A 32 4.72 -4.26 1.83
C ASN A 32 3.75 -3.84 2.93
N THR A 33 3.95 -2.63 3.46
CA THR A 33 3.07 -1.98 4.43
C THR A 33 2.78 -2.88 5.63
N MET A 34 3.84 -3.36 6.24
CA MET A 34 3.80 -4.10 7.49
C MET A 34 4.61 -3.35 8.58
N PRO A 35 3.98 -3.06 9.73
CA PRO A 35 2.60 -3.38 10.11
C PRO A 35 1.55 -2.69 9.23
N ALA A 36 0.40 -3.35 9.04
CA ALA A 36 -0.73 -2.76 8.33
C ALA A 36 -1.31 -1.59 9.13
N HIS A 37 -1.97 -0.66 8.47
CA HIS A 37 -2.57 0.50 9.12
C HIS A 37 -3.83 1.00 8.39
N THR A 38 -4.60 1.81 9.08
CA THR A 38 -5.66 2.65 8.50
C THR A 38 -5.28 4.12 8.65
N HIS A 39 -5.92 4.99 7.94
CA HIS A 39 -5.79 6.45 8.09
C HIS A 39 -7.07 7.18 7.71
N GLU A 40 -7.39 8.21 8.45
CA GLU A 40 -8.63 8.95 8.31
C GLU A 40 -8.60 9.94 7.14
N ARG A 41 -9.76 10.13 6.50
CA ARG A 41 -10.04 11.18 5.50
C ARG A 41 -9.14 11.16 4.26
N ARG A 42 -8.55 10.01 3.94
CA ARG A 42 -7.86 9.76 2.68
C ARG A 42 -7.98 8.29 2.31
N MET A 43 -8.19 8.03 1.04
CA MET A 43 -8.14 6.69 0.47
C MET A 43 -6.74 6.40 -0.06
N GLU A 44 -6.45 5.15 -0.33
CA GLU A 44 -5.19 4.78 -0.95
C GLU A 44 -5.42 3.82 -2.12
N ILE A 45 -4.61 3.97 -3.15
CA ILE A 45 -4.56 3.07 -4.30
C ILE A 45 -3.19 2.42 -4.33
N TYR A 46 -3.16 1.11 -4.51
CA TYR A 46 -1.95 0.37 -4.84
C TYR A 46 -2.03 -0.14 -6.26
N MET A 47 -1.03 0.15 -7.08
CA MET A 47 -0.83 -0.45 -8.39
C MET A 47 0.41 -1.32 -8.34
N TYR A 48 0.24 -2.62 -8.53
CA TYR A 48 1.32 -3.60 -8.53
C TYR A 48 1.85 -3.80 -9.93
N PHE A 49 3.17 -3.81 -10.10
CA PHE A 49 3.81 -4.09 -11.38
C PHE A 49 5.19 -4.73 -11.17
N GLU A 50 5.85 -5.12 -12.22
CA GLU A 50 7.05 -5.95 -12.14
C GLU A 50 6.82 -7.21 -11.29
N VAL A 51 5.62 -7.76 -11.36
CA VAL A 51 5.26 -9.05 -10.77
C VAL A 51 5.62 -10.13 -11.78
N PRO A 52 6.70 -10.91 -11.55
CA PRO A 52 7.27 -11.75 -12.61
C PRO A 52 6.44 -13.03 -12.84
N GLY A 53 6.22 -13.37 -14.11
CA GLY A 53 5.64 -14.63 -14.54
C GLY A 53 4.26 -14.92 -13.94
N ASP A 54 4.12 -16.09 -13.31
CA ASP A 54 2.89 -16.56 -12.66
C ASP A 54 2.79 -16.14 -11.17
N ASN A 55 3.68 -15.25 -10.72
CA ASN A 55 3.63 -14.74 -9.36
C ASN A 55 2.44 -13.80 -9.18
N VAL A 56 2.01 -13.67 -7.92
CA VAL A 56 0.89 -12.84 -7.51
C VAL A 56 1.21 -12.09 -6.22
N VAL A 57 0.43 -11.06 -5.94
CA VAL A 57 0.43 -10.37 -4.65
C VAL A 57 -0.92 -10.57 -3.98
N PHE A 58 -0.93 -11.03 -2.75
CA PHE A 58 -2.11 -11.08 -1.89
C PHE A 58 -2.26 -9.71 -1.25
N HIS A 59 -3.14 -8.88 -1.78
CA HIS A 59 -3.47 -7.59 -1.18
C HIS A 59 -4.50 -7.79 -0.08
N MET A 60 -4.10 -7.50 1.14
CA MET A 60 -4.97 -7.58 2.30
C MET A 60 -5.68 -6.26 2.52
N MET A 61 -6.99 -6.31 2.73
CA MET A 61 -7.85 -5.17 2.98
C MET A 61 -9.01 -5.55 3.90
N GLY A 62 -9.85 -4.60 4.22
CA GLY A 62 -10.98 -4.76 5.14
C GLY A 62 -10.69 -4.14 6.50
N GLU A 63 -11.58 -4.37 7.44
CA GLU A 63 -11.32 -3.97 8.82
C GLU A 63 -10.24 -4.86 9.45
N PRO A 64 -9.45 -4.35 10.38
CA PRO A 64 -8.37 -5.11 11.01
C PRO A 64 -8.81 -6.44 11.64
N THR A 65 -10.04 -6.50 12.11
CA THR A 65 -10.62 -7.69 12.75
C THR A 65 -11.41 -8.57 11.81
N GLU A 66 -11.55 -8.18 10.57
CA GLU A 66 -12.24 -8.93 9.51
C GLU A 66 -11.56 -8.65 8.16
N THR A 67 -10.37 -9.21 7.99
CA THR A 67 -9.59 -8.98 6.79
C THR A 67 -10.05 -9.85 5.62
N ARG A 68 -9.86 -9.35 4.43
CA ARG A 68 -10.05 -10.04 3.15
C ARG A 68 -8.78 -9.88 2.33
N HIS A 69 -8.63 -10.69 1.31
CA HIS A 69 -7.55 -10.50 0.34
C HIS A 69 -8.08 -10.52 -1.09
N ILE A 70 -7.35 -9.81 -1.92
CA ILE A 70 -7.53 -9.83 -3.38
C ILE A 70 -6.24 -10.33 -3.99
N ILE A 71 -6.32 -11.27 -4.92
CA ILE A 71 -5.15 -11.75 -5.67
C ILE A 71 -4.88 -10.77 -6.80
N MET A 72 -3.76 -10.06 -6.70
CA MET A 72 -3.31 -9.06 -7.66
C MET A 72 -2.26 -9.66 -8.60
N LYS A 73 -2.39 -9.37 -9.86
CA LYS A 73 -1.43 -9.74 -10.90
C LYS A 73 -0.65 -8.52 -11.38
N ASN A 74 0.28 -8.76 -12.29
CA ASN A 74 1.05 -7.67 -12.88
C ASN A 74 0.15 -6.62 -13.56
N GLU A 75 0.44 -5.35 -13.32
CA GLU A 75 -0.27 -4.17 -13.85
C GLU A 75 -1.75 -4.06 -13.40
N GLU A 76 -2.07 -4.59 -12.23
CA GLU A 76 -3.37 -4.41 -11.61
C GLU A 76 -3.32 -3.43 -10.44
N ALA A 77 -4.41 -2.69 -10.26
CA ALA A 77 -4.56 -1.71 -9.18
C ALA A 77 -5.76 -2.04 -8.30
N VAL A 78 -5.66 -1.68 -7.02
CA VAL A 78 -6.71 -1.86 -6.03
C VAL A 78 -6.93 -0.56 -5.25
N ILE A 79 -8.18 -0.26 -4.96
CA ILE A 79 -8.58 0.91 -4.15
C ILE A 79 -8.86 0.44 -2.73
N SER A 80 -8.22 1.07 -1.76
CA SER A 80 -8.44 0.86 -0.33
C SER A 80 -9.13 2.10 0.26
N PRO A 81 -10.38 1.99 0.73
CA PRO A 81 -11.05 3.08 1.44
C PRO A 81 -10.32 3.45 2.74
N SER A 82 -10.57 4.63 3.28
CA SER A 82 -9.91 5.14 4.49
C SER A 82 -10.02 4.22 5.72
N TRP A 83 -11.16 3.55 5.87
CA TRP A 83 -11.41 2.63 6.98
C TRP A 83 -10.71 1.27 6.85
N SER A 84 -10.23 0.94 5.66
CA SER A 84 -9.63 -0.35 5.33
C SER A 84 -8.13 -0.32 5.56
N ILE A 85 -7.60 -1.40 6.12
CA ILE A 85 -6.16 -1.65 6.04
C ILE A 85 -5.76 -1.86 4.57
N HIS A 86 -4.50 -1.65 4.28
CA HIS A 86 -3.89 -1.95 2.99
C HIS A 86 -2.49 -2.48 3.24
N SER A 87 -2.24 -3.66 2.74
CA SER A 87 -0.98 -4.37 2.92
C SER A 87 -0.85 -5.43 1.85
N GLY A 88 0.32 -5.94 1.60
CA GLY A 88 0.52 -6.96 0.59
C GLY A 88 1.61 -7.97 0.93
N ALA A 89 1.42 -9.18 0.41
CA ALA A 89 2.42 -10.23 0.47
C ALA A 89 2.50 -10.93 -0.89
N GLY A 90 3.66 -10.88 -1.52
CA GLY A 90 3.88 -11.49 -2.82
C GLY A 90 4.45 -12.90 -2.75
N THR A 91 4.27 -13.65 -3.82
CA THR A 91 4.98 -14.93 -4.04
C THR A 91 6.40 -14.75 -4.58
N SER A 92 6.75 -13.51 -4.95
CA SER A 92 8.08 -13.03 -5.32
C SER A 92 8.17 -11.55 -4.96
N ASN A 93 9.34 -10.94 -5.10
CA ASN A 93 9.47 -9.48 -5.04
C ASN A 93 8.75 -8.81 -6.22
N TYR A 94 8.34 -7.58 -6.02
CA TYR A 94 7.57 -6.78 -6.98
C TYR A 94 7.80 -5.30 -6.70
N THR A 95 7.29 -4.48 -7.59
CA THR A 95 7.21 -3.02 -7.40
C THR A 95 5.75 -2.61 -7.26
N PHE A 96 5.48 -1.58 -6.47
CA PHE A 96 4.15 -1.00 -6.42
C PHE A 96 4.20 0.53 -6.29
N ILE A 97 3.24 1.18 -6.93
CA ILE A 97 2.94 2.58 -6.71
C ILE A 97 1.85 2.66 -5.67
N TRP A 98 2.03 3.53 -4.68
CA TRP A 98 1.01 3.91 -3.74
C TRP A 98 0.62 5.37 -4.00
N ALA A 99 -0.67 5.64 -3.96
CA ALA A 99 -1.22 6.98 -4.14
C ALA A 99 -2.35 7.19 -3.14
N MET A 100 -2.24 8.26 -2.34
CA MET A 100 -3.25 8.66 -1.39
C MET A 100 -4.00 9.87 -1.90
N GLY A 101 -5.32 9.83 -1.81
CA GLY A 101 -6.20 10.93 -2.19
C GLY A 101 -7.16 11.28 -1.06
N GLY A 102 -7.16 12.54 -0.64
CA GLY A 102 -8.03 13.03 0.43
C GLY A 102 -7.48 14.30 1.09
N GLU A 103 -8.30 14.93 1.93
CA GLU A 103 -7.93 16.18 2.57
C GLU A 103 -6.85 16.04 3.64
N ASN A 104 -6.70 14.84 4.20
CA ASN A 104 -5.67 14.56 5.21
C ASN A 104 -4.31 14.39 4.54
N MET A 105 -3.50 15.43 4.60
CA MET A 105 -2.14 15.46 4.03
C MET A 105 -1.05 15.15 5.06
N GLU A 106 -1.42 14.79 6.29
CA GLU A 106 -0.49 14.36 7.34
C GLU A 106 -0.01 12.93 7.04
N PHE A 107 1.15 12.81 6.41
CA PHE A 107 1.68 11.51 5.95
C PHE A 107 1.77 10.47 7.08
N ASP A 108 2.19 10.90 8.27
CA ASP A 108 2.40 10.03 9.44
C ASP A 108 1.13 9.75 10.27
N ASP A 109 -0.02 10.27 9.85
CA ASP A 109 -1.30 9.95 10.49
C ASP A 109 -1.74 8.54 10.08
N MET A 110 -1.29 7.56 10.85
CA MET A 110 -1.50 6.13 10.61
C MET A 110 -1.86 5.39 11.90
N ASP A 111 -3.01 4.74 11.92
CA ASP A 111 -3.44 3.84 13.00
C ASP A 111 -2.93 2.43 12.71
N THR A 112 -1.80 2.11 13.32
CA THR A 112 -1.05 0.87 13.04
C THR A 112 -1.62 -0.33 13.79
N MET A 113 -1.74 -1.45 13.09
CA MET A 113 -2.13 -2.77 13.64
C MET A 113 -0.96 -3.74 13.58
N MET A 114 -0.64 -4.36 14.70
CA MET A 114 0.36 -5.42 14.70
C MET A 114 -0.19 -6.67 13.98
N PRO A 115 0.64 -7.41 13.24
CA PRO A 115 0.18 -8.57 12.46
C PRO A 115 -0.62 -9.60 13.26
N ASN A 116 -0.30 -9.81 14.53
CA ASN A 116 -1.00 -10.76 15.41
C ASN A 116 -2.37 -10.25 15.92
N GLN A 117 -2.72 -9.01 15.63
CA GLN A 117 -4.01 -8.40 15.97
C GLN A 117 -5.02 -8.49 14.82
N MET A 118 -4.54 -8.74 13.61
CA MET A 118 -5.40 -8.90 12.43
C MET A 118 -6.11 -10.26 12.45
N LYS A 119 -7.33 -10.29 11.93
CA LYS A 119 -8.15 -11.51 11.81
C LYS A 119 -8.86 -11.57 10.45
#